data_a35c813e5f0e95254c14a9d5ecd4abb5
#
_entry.id   a35c813e5f0e95254c14a9d5ecd4abb5
#
_cell.length_a   1.000
_cell.length_b   1.000
_cell.length_c   1.000
_cell.angle_alpha   90.00
_cell.angle_beta   90.00
_cell.angle_gamma   90.00
#
_symmetry.space_group_name_H-M   'P 1'
#
loop_
_entity.id
_entity.type
_entity.pdbx_description
1 polymer ?
#
loop_
_entity_poly.entity_id
_entity_poly.type
_entity_poly.pdbx_seq_one_letter_code
_entity_poly.pdbx_strand_id
1 'polypeptide(L)'
;MKYPIYNSQLIEVPLGPTGATAGQQINFPIINRLKDVVLLGFACYDQTILQNTPSGYVNLTTLENTVVNIQDKTGQSPIQNFPSNGANPLVNFGFSQDVNPIMFDVSKSSVRFTANNTYAVGQPVQAFLINVFFLHLEQYRQLRKEGFFKEAVGVM
;
A
#
# COMPACT_ATOMS: atom_id res chain seq x y z
N MET A 1 -1.41 24.57 17.37
CA MET A 1 -1.00 24.00 16.08
C MET A 1 -2.03 22.97 15.67
N LYS A 2 -2.67 23.16 14.54
CA LYS A 2 -3.61 22.17 14.01
C LYS A 2 -2.80 21.12 13.25
N TYR A 3 -2.90 19.88 13.70
CA TYR A 3 -2.32 18.77 12.94
C TYR A 3 -3.22 18.44 11.76
N PRO A 4 -2.65 18.15 10.58
CA PRO A 4 -3.48 17.75 9.45
C PRO A 4 -4.21 16.45 9.76
N ILE A 5 -5.47 16.37 9.34
CA ILE A 5 -6.26 15.15 9.44
C ILE A 5 -6.03 14.34 8.18
N TYR A 6 -5.52 13.14 8.34
CA TYR A 6 -5.32 12.21 7.22
C TYR A 6 -6.56 11.38 6.97
N ASN A 7 -6.78 11.06 5.72
CA ASN A 7 -7.71 10.03 5.31
C ASN A 7 -6.95 8.71 5.18
N SER A 8 -7.64 7.61 5.34
CA SER A 8 -7.07 6.29 5.09
C SER A 8 -8.01 5.43 4.26
N GLN A 9 -7.43 4.53 3.48
CA GLN A 9 -8.16 3.57 2.68
C GLN A 9 -7.42 2.24 2.68
N LEU A 10 -8.10 1.19 3.10
CA LEU A 10 -7.58 -0.16 2.97
C LEU A 10 -7.76 -0.62 1.52
N ILE A 11 -6.69 -1.10 0.92
CA ILE A 11 -6.69 -1.67 -0.42
C ILE A 11 -6.45 -3.16 -0.28
N GLU A 12 -7.36 -3.96 -0.82
CA GLU A 12 -7.22 -5.40 -0.92
C GLU A 12 -6.75 -5.75 -2.32
N VAL A 13 -5.57 -6.36 -2.43
CA VAL A 13 -5.02 -6.82 -3.70
C VAL A 13 -5.17 -8.33 -3.73
N PRO A 14 -6.22 -8.87 -4.39
CA PRO A 14 -6.49 -10.30 -4.35
C PRO A 14 -5.43 -11.06 -5.12
N LEU A 15 -4.95 -12.15 -4.52
CA LEU A 15 -4.14 -13.15 -5.20
C LEU A 15 -5.04 -14.02 -6.08
N GLY A 16 -4.44 -14.74 -7.01
CA GLY A 16 -5.18 -15.73 -7.80
C GLY A 16 -5.73 -16.87 -6.93
N PRO A 17 -6.57 -17.76 -7.50
CA PRO A 17 -7.23 -18.83 -6.74
C PRO A 17 -6.25 -19.84 -6.13
N THR A 18 -5.03 -19.90 -6.59
CA THR A 18 -3.96 -20.75 -6.04
C THR A 18 -2.78 -19.92 -5.49
N GLY A 19 -2.97 -18.63 -5.30
CA GLY A 19 -1.94 -17.73 -4.80
C GLY A 19 -1.16 -17.03 -5.90
N ALA A 20 0.08 -16.69 -5.61
CA ALA A 20 0.97 -16.00 -6.53
C ALA A 20 2.34 -16.68 -6.57
N THR A 21 3.00 -16.62 -7.72
CA THR A 21 4.34 -17.19 -7.91
C THR A 21 5.42 -16.11 -7.90
N ALA A 22 6.65 -16.53 -7.67
CA ALA A 22 7.81 -15.64 -7.68
C ALA A 22 7.88 -14.84 -9.00
N GLY A 23 8.08 -13.53 -8.90
CA GLY A 23 8.14 -12.63 -10.04
C GLY A 23 6.78 -12.08 -10.50
N GLN A 24 5.69 -12.63 -10.01
CA GLN A 24 4.37 -12.15 -10.40
C GLN A 24 4.09 -10.77 -9.83
N GLN A 25 3.62 -9.87 -10.68
CA GLN A 25 3.19 -8.54 -10.32
C GLN A 25 1.68 -8.45 -10.38
N ILE A 26 1.07 -7.89 -9.35
CA ILE A 26 -0.37 -7.68 -9.29
C ILE A 26 -0.61 -6.19 -9.07
N ASN A 27 -1.32 -5.56 -10.00
CA ASN A 27 -1.67 -4.16 -9.89
C ASN A 27 -2.73 -3.95 -8.82
N PHE A 28 -2.68 -2.80 -8.16
CA PHE A 28 -3.74 -2.41 -7.23
C PHE A 28 -5.06 -2.24 -8.00
N PRO A 29 -6.19 -2.56 -7.36
CA PRO A 29 -7.49 -2.32 -7.98
C PRO A 29 -7.74 -0.82 -8.14
N ILE A 30 -8.55 -0.46 -9.13
CA ILE A 30 -8.95 0.94 -9.33
C ILE A 30 -9.96 1.30 -8.24
N ILE A 31 -9.63 2.35 -7.47
CA ILE A 31 -10.49 2.84 -6.40
C ILE A 31 -10.76 4.33 -6.66
N ASN A 32 -12.02 4.66 -6.95
CA ASN A 32 -12.39 6.02 -7.33
C ASN A 32 -12.09 7.05 -6.23
N ARG A 33 -12.18 6.65 -4.97
CA ARG A 33 -11.86 7.52 -3.83
C ARG A 33 -10.40 7.96 -3.82
N LEU A 34 -9.51 7.19 -4.43
CA LEU A 34 -8.08 7.45 -4.50
C LEU A 34 -7.65 8.20 -5.76
N LYS A 35 -8.62 8.70 -6.53
CA LYS A 35 -8.34 9.56 -7.66
C LYS A 35 -7.94 10.95 -7.16
N ASP A 36 -6.88 11.51 -7.71
CA ASP A 36 -6.38 12.85 -7.37
C ASP A 36 -6.11 13.04 -5.87
N VAL A 37 -5.37 12.08 -5.30
CA VAL A 37 -4.94 12.15 -3.91
C VAL A 37 -3.42 12.25 -3.81
N VAL A 38 -2.97 12.80 -2.69
CA VAL A 38 -1.55 12.87 -2.34
C VAL A 38 -1.28 11.84 -1.26
N LEU A 39 -0.45 10.86 -1.59
CA LEU A 39 -0.05 9.81 -0.65
C LEU A 39 0.95 10.37 0.35
N LEU A 40 0.71 10.11 1.62
CA LEU A 40 1.58 10.53 2.72
C LEU A 40 2.28 9.35 3.39
N GLY A 41 1.77 8.15 3.22
CA GLY A 41 2.34 6.95 3.79
C GLY A 41 1.46 5.74 3.56
N PHE A 42 1.94 4.58 3.97
CA PHE A 42 1.18 3.34 3.89
C PHE A 42 1.64 2.34 4.95
N ALA A 43 0.77 1.39 5.27
CA ALA A 43 1.07 0.26 6.13
C ALA A 43 0.59 -1.03 5.47
N CYS A 44 1.37 -2.09 5.57
CA CYS A 44 1.04 -3.38 4.97
C CYS A 44 0.64 -4.38 6.04
N TYR A 45 -0.35 -5.22 5.73
CA TYR A 45 -0.89 -6.21 6.64
C TYR A 45 -1.00 -7.56 5.95
N ASP A 46 -0.87 -8.61 6.73
CA ASP A 46 -1.23 -9.96 6.28
C ASP A 46 -2.70 -10.20 6.57
N GLN A 47 -3.42 -10.75 5.60
CA GLN A 47 -4.84 -11.02 5.74
C GLN A 47 -5.13 -11.99 6.89
N THR A 48 -4.25 -12.93 7.14
CA THR A 48 -4.44 -13.93 8.20
C THR A 48 -4.33 -13.33 9.60
N ILE A 49 -3.69 -12.19 9.76
CA ILE A 49 -3.67 -11.46 11.03
C ILE A 49 -5.06 -10.93 11.38
N LEU A 50 -5.83 -10.56 10.38
CA LEU A 50 -7.17 -10.00 10.54
C LEU A 50 -8.25 -11.09 10.66
N GLN A 51 -7.93 -12.34 10.34
CA GLN A 51 -8.83 -13.47 10.41
C GLN A 51 -8.52 -14.34 11.61
N ASN A 52 -9.49 -14.46 12.51
CA ASN A 52 -9.40 -15.34 13.65
C ASN A 52 -9.67 -16.77 13.17
N THR A 53 -8.66 -17.45 12.66
CA THR A 53 -8.81 -18.83 12.20
C THR A 53 -8.63 -19.81 13.37
N PRO A 54 -9.35 -20.96 13.37
CA PRO A 54 -9.19 -21.96 14.42
C PRO A 54 -7.78 -22.51 14.58
N SER A 55 -6.97 -22.48 13.54
CA SER A 55 -5.56 -22.89 13.58
C SER A 55 -4.64 -21.84 14.17
N GLY A 56 -5.12 -20.62 14.38
CA GLY A 56 -4.38 -19.56 15.07
C GLY A 56 -3.14 -19.04 14.37
N TYR A 57 -2.87 -19.44 13.14
CA TYR A 57 -1.64 -19.11 12.48
C TYR A 57 -1.77 -18.04 11.45
N VAL A 58 -1.02 -17.05 11.68
CA VAL A 58 -0.76 -15.98 10.76
C VAL A 58 0.23 -16.48 9.72
N ASN A 59 -0.18 -16.48 8.46
CA ASN A 59 0.75 -16.73 7.39
C ASN A 59 1.45 -15.41 7.02
N LEU A 60 2.55 -15.11 7.68
CA LEU A 60 3.33 -13.88 7.43
C LEU A 60 4.08 -13.90 6.12
N THR A 61 4.05 -15.03 5.38
CA THR A 61 4.83 -15.19 4.15
C THR A 61 4.42 -14.22 3.06
N THR A 62 3.16 -13.76 3.06
CA THR A 62 2.72 -12.75 2.08
C THR A 62 3.54 -11.47 2.21
N LEU A 63 3.71 -10.95 3.42
CA LEU A 63 4.50 -9.73 3.65
C LEU A 63 5.99 -9.96 3.45
N GLU A 64 6.51 -11.13 3.86
CA GLU A 64 7.91 -11.47 3.71
C GLU A 64 8.31 -11.65 2.25
N ASN A 65 7.35 -12.05 1.41
CA ASN A 65 7.59 -12.43 0.02
C ASN A 65 7.11 -11.39 -0.98
N THR A 66 6.89 -10.17 -0.56
CA THR A 66 6.38 -9.12 -1.43
C THR A 66 7.17 -7.82 -1.32
N VAL A 67 7.18 -7.07 -2.41
CA VAL A 67 7.66 -5.69 -2.46
C VAL A 67 6.60 -4.81 -3.07
N VAL A 68 6.52 -3.57 -2.59
CA VAL A 68 5.53 -2.59 -3.03
C VAL A 68 6.18 -1.60 -3.99
N ASN A 69 5.46 -1.29 -5.07
CA ASN A 69 5.86 -0.28 -6.04
C ASN A 69 4.75 0.76 -6.12
N ILE A 70 5.08 2.00 -5.80
CA ILE A 70 4.17 3.14 -5.88
C ILE A 70 4.58 4.01 -7.04
N GLN A 71 3.65 4.28 -7.94
CA GLN A 71 3.87 5.13 -9.11
C GLN A 71 3.15 6.46 -8.93
N ASP A 72 3.77 7.52 -9.42
CA ASP A 72 3.17 8.85 -9.42
C ASP A 72 2.41 9.12 -10.74
N LYS A 73 1.77 10.28 -10.82
CA LYS A 73 0.97 10.67 -12.00
C LYS A 73 1.83 10.93 -13.23
N THR A 74 3.14 11.12 -13.09
CA THR A 74 4.05 11.32 -14.23
C THR A 74 4.62 10.02 -14.77
N GLY A 75 4.28 8.88 -14.16
CA GLY A 75 4.78 7.56 -14.57
C GLY A 75 6.09 7.15 -13.91
N GLN A 76 6.62 7.95 -12.99
CA GLN A 76 7.79 7.58 -12.21
C GLN A 76 7.40 6.75 -11.00
N SER A 77 8.33 5.96 -10.49
CA SER A 77 8.13 5.11 -9.32
C SER A 77 8.96 5.62 -8.15
N PRO A 78 8.47 6.62 -7.39
CA PRO A 78 9.22 7.16 -6.25
C PRO A 78 9.44 6.14 -5.14
N ILE A 79 8.58 5.12 -5.02
CA ILE A 79 8.80 3.97 -4.15
C ILE A 79 8.88 2.74 -5.03
N GLN A 80 10.05 2.10 -5.04
CA GLN A 80 10.32 0.96 -5.90
C GLN A 80 10.93 -0.17 -5.09
N ASN A 81 10.34 -1.36 -5.23
CA ASN A 81 10.80 -2.58 -4.55
C ASN A 81 10.93 -2.41 -3.03
N PHE A 82 9.99 -1.69 -2.42
CA PHE A 82 9.95 -1.52 -0.97
C PHE A 82 9.49 -2.82 -0.31
N PRO A 83 10.29 -3.43 0.57
CA PRO A 83 9.87 -4.65 1.27
C PRO A 83 8.61 -4.39 2.09
N SER A 84 7.53 -5.09 1.79
CA SER A 84 6.25 -4.84 2.44
C SER A 84 6.30 -5.10 3.95
N ASN A 85 7.13 -6.03 4.40
CA ASN A 85 7.32 -6.29 5.81
C ASN A 85 7.94 -5.10 6.54
N GLY A 86 8.65 -4.21 5.84
CA GLY A 86 9.17 -2.96 6.39
C GLY A 86 8.07 -1.95 6.73
N ALA A 87 6.87 -2.11 6.19
CA ALA A 87 5.70 -1.29 6.50
C ALA A 87 4.68 -2.03 7.37
N ASN A 88 5.04 -3.18 7.94
CA ASN A 88 4.18 -3.95 8.82
C ASN A 88 4.12 -3.31 10.20
N PRO A 89 2.96 -2.81 10.67
CA PRO A 89 2.86 -2.13 11.95
C PRO A 89 3.16 -3.01 13.17
N LEU A 90 3.08 -4.33 13.02
CA LEU A 90 3.41 -5.27 14.09
C LEU A 90 4.93 -5.44 14.27
N VAL A 91 5.71 -5.10 13.24
CA VAL A 91 7.17 -5.24 13.27
C VAL A 91 7.84 -3.86 13.31
N ASN A 92 7.38 -2.92 12.48
CA ASN A 92 7.98 -1.60 12.31
C ASN A 92 6.88 -0.55 12.38
N PHE A 93 6.31 -0.15 13.35
CA PHE A 93 5.31 0.93 13.55
C PHE A 93 4.73 1.56 12.25
N GLY A 94 4.63 0.80 11.15
CA GLY A 94 4.15 1.25 9.87
C GLY A 94 5.19 2.03 9.05
N PHE A 95 4.74 2.56 7.91
CA PHE A 95 5.58 3.39 7.07
C PHE A 95 5.65 4.80 7.62
N SER A 96 6.85 5.39 7.64
CA SER A 96 7.03 6.74 8.12
C SER A 96 6.33 7.74 7.19
N GLN A 97 5.54 8.62 7.77
CA GLN A 97 4.87 9.70 7.05
C GLN A 97 5.79 10.89 6.76
N ASP A 98 7.02 10.83 7.19
CA ASP A 98 8.02 11.85 6.88
C ASP A 98 8.55 11.77 5.45
N VAL A 99 8.06 10.84 4.68
CA VAL A 99 8.37 10.76 3.24
C VAL A 99 7.76 11.92 2.50
N ASN A 100 8.41 12.31 1.42
CA ASN A 100 7.87 13.35 0.55
C ASN A 100 6.50 12.93 0.01
N PRO A 101 5.50 13.81 0.05
CA PRO A 101 4.18 13.50 -0.51
C PRO A 101 4.27 13.12 -1.99
N ILE A 102 3.43 12.18 -2.40
CA ILE A 102 3.43 11.62 -3.75
C ILE A 102 2.06 11.81 -4.38
N MET A 103 2.00 12.37 -5.58
CA MET A 103 0.78 12.36 -6.39
C MET A 103 0.52 10.92 -6.84
N PHE A 104 -0.34 10.22 -6.10
CA PHE A 104 -0.51 8.79 -6.16
C PHE A 104 -1.31 8.36 -7.39
N ASP A 105 -0.78 7.42 -8.15
CA ASP A 105 -1.52 6.73 -9.22
C ASP A 105 -1.79 5.29 -8.78
N VAL A 106 -2.96 5.06 -8.20
CA VAL A 106 -3.34 3.75 -7.67
C VAL A 106 -3.37 2.69 -8.78
N SER A 107 -3.84 3.03 -9.96
CA SER A 107 -3.99 2.08 -11.07
C SER A 107 -2.66 1.59 -11.63
N LYS A 108 -1.58 2.31 -11.40
CA LYS A 108 -0.23 1.98 -11.86
C LYS A 108 0.66 1.44 -10.76
N SER A 109 0.20 1.50 -9.53
CA SER A 109 0.93 0.94 -8.39
C SER A 109 0.65 -0.55 -8.28
N SER A 110 1.58 -1.29 -7.68
CA SER A 110 1.51 -2.75 -7.68
C SER A 110 2.26 -3.36 -6.51
N VAL A 111 1.99 -4.63 -6.29
CA VAL A 111 2.79 -5.50 -5.44
C VAL A 111 3.43 -6.56 -6.32
N ARG A 112 4.69 -6.90 -6.05
CA ARG A 112 5.42 -7.97 -6.74
C ARG A 112 5.86 -9.03 -5.75
N PHE A 113 5.67 -10.28 -6.12
CA PHE A 113 6.08 -11.42 -5.31
C PHE A 113 7.54 -11.75 -5.57
N THR A 114 8.32 -11.88 -4.51
CA THR A 114 9.75 -12.25 -4.58
C THR A 114 9.97 -13.73 -4.41
N ALA A 115 8.97 -14.46 -3.91
CA ALA A 115 8.97 -15.90 -3.75
C ALA A 115 7.55 -16.43 -3.96
N ASN A 116 7.44 -17.75 -4.15
CA ASN A 116 6.13 -18.38 -4.31
C ASN A 116 5.31 -18.27 -3.02
N ASN A 117 4.05 -17.86 -3.17
CA ASN A 117 3.06 -17.86 -2.12
C ASN A 117 1.79 -18.53 -2.66
N THR A 118 1.81 -19.85 -2.69
CA THR A 118 0.76 -20.66 -3.29
C THR A 118 0.01 -21.46 -2.24
N TYR A 119 -1.25 -21.74 -2.52
CA TYR A 119 -2.11 -22.55 -1.67
C TYR A 119 -2.99 -23.48 -2.52
N ALA A 120 -3.56 -24.50 -1.89
CA ALA A 120 -4.36 -25.50 -2.59
C ALA A 120 -5.66 -24.91 -3.14
N VAL A 121 -6.14 -25.46 -4.25
CA VAL A 121 -7.45 -25.14 -4.82
C VAL A 121 -8.52 -25.44 -3.79
N GLY A 122 -9.48 -24.52 -3.65
CA GLY A 122 -10.57 -24.64 -2.68
C GLY A 122 -10.30 -23.99 -1.34
N GLN A 123 -9.09 -23.55 -1.08
CA GLN A 123 -8.78 -22.72 0.09
C GLN A 123 -9.31 -21.29 -0.12
N PRO A 124 -9.63 -20.56 0.96
CA PRO A 124 -10.04 -19.16 0.82
C PRO A 124 -8.98 -18.35 0.08
N VAL A 125 -9.41 -17.55 -0.89
CA VAL A 125 -8.52 -16.68 -1.63
C VAL A 125 -7.92 -15.66 -0.67
N GLN A 126 -6.59 -15.55 -0.68
CA GLN A 126 -5.87 -14.57 0.12
C GLN A 126 -5.72 -13.25 -0.64
N ALA A 127 -5.52 -12.19 0.10
CA ALA A 127 -5.24 -10.88 -0.45
C ALA A 127 -4.01 -10.26 0.23
N PHE A 128 -3.28 -9.45 -0.52
CA PHE A 128 -2.31 -8.55 0.06
C PHE A 128 -3.06 -7.30 0.53
N LEU A 129 -2.85 -6.89 1.77
CA LEU A 129 -3.54 -5.76 2.37
C LEU A 129 -2.57 -4.59 2.55
N ILE A 130 -2.94 -3.45 2.02
CA ILE A 130 -2.21 -2.21 2.23
C ILE A 130 -3.18 -1.10 2.60
N ASN A 131 -2.88 -0.40 3.69
CA ASN A 131 -3.64 0.77 4.09
C ASN A 131 -2.85 2.01 3.69
N VAL A 132 -3.45 2.87 2.87
CA VAL A 132 -2.80 4.09 2.40
C VAL A 132 -3.32 5.30 3.17
N PHE A 133 -2.42 6.19 3.55
CA PHE A 133 -2.73 7.43 4.24
C PHE A 133 -2.56 8.58 3.26
N PHE A 134 -3.58 9.40 3.11
CA PHE A 134 -3.61 10.37 2.03
C PHE A 134 -4.40 11.63 2.40
N LEU A 135 -4.20 12.65 1.58
CA LEU A 135 -5.04 13.84 1.53
C LEU A 135 -5.59 14.02 0.12
N HIS A 136 -6.80 14.53 0.01
CA HIS A 136 -7.27 15.00 -1.28
C HIS A 136 -6.42 16.18 -1.75
N LEU A 137 -6.26 16.34 -3.06
CA LEU A 137 -5.36 17.32 -3.63
C LEU A 137 -5.63 18.74 -3.12
N GLU A 138 -6.90 19.13 -2.98
CA GLU A 138 -7.27 20.44 -2.48
C GLU A 138 -6.87 20.66 -1.01
N GLN A 139 -7.07 19.65 -0.17
CA GLN A 139 -6.61 19.69 1.22
C GLN A 139 -5.09 19.82 1.29
N TYR A 140 -4.38 19.06 0.46
CA TYR A 140 -2.93 19.11 0.41
C TYR A 140 -2.44 20.50 0.00
N ARG A 141 -3.03 21.08 -1.04
CA ARG A 141 -2.67 22.43 -1.50
C ARG A 141 -2.90 23.49 -0.41
N GLN A 142 -4.01 23.38 0.31
CA GLN A 142 -4.31 24.28 1.40
C GLN A 142 -3.29 24.19 2.55
N LEU A 143 -3.00 22.95 2.97
CA LEU A 143 -2.04 22.71 4.05
C LEU A 143 -0.62 23.09 3.64
N ARG A 144 -0.28 22.92 2.38
CA ARG A 144 1.03 23.33 1.86
C ARG A 144 1.19 24.85 1.90
N LYS A 145 0.15 25.60 1.59
CA LYS A 145 0.16 27.08 1.74
C LYS A 145 0.38 27.49 3.20
N GLU A 146 -0.08 26.67 4.14
CA GLU A 146 0.13 26.88 5.57
C GLU A 146 1.50 26.36 6.05
N GLY A 147 2.33 25.79 5.16
CA GLY A 147 3.68 25.36 5.46
C GLY A 147 3.83 23.94 6.03
N PHE A 148 2.78 23.11 5.96
CA PHE A 148 2.81 21.76 6.55
C PHE A 148 3.59 20.74 5.74
N PHE A 149 3.66 20.88 4.42
CA PHE A 149 4.25 19.87 3.55
C PHE A 149 5.20 20.46 2.53
N LYS A 150 6.18 19.66 2.12
CA LYS A 150 6.98 19.92 0.93
C LYS A 150 6.17 19.66 -0.33
N GLU A 151 6.68 20.10 -1.47
CA GLU A 151 6.06 19.85 -2.75
C GLU A 151 5.93 18.35 -3.03
N ALA A 152 4.75 17.93 -3.50
CA ALA A 152 4.52 16.53 -3.83
C ALA A 152 5.33 16.11 -5.04
N VAL A 153 5.88 14.89 -4.98
CA VAL A 153 6.52 14.26 -6.13
C VAL A 153 5.46 13.89 -7.17
N GLY A 154 5.73 14.16 -8.43
CA GLY A 154 4.84 13.81 -9.53
C GLY A 154 3.71 14.81 -9.78
N VAL A 155 3.80 16.01 -9.23
CA VAL A 155 2.88 17.10 -9.60
C VAL A 155 3.24 17.59 -10.99
N MET A 156 2.26 17.57 -11.87
CA MET A 156 2.39 18.15 -13.21
C MET A 156 2.03 19.62 -13.20
#